data_6d651b4aadc5a22f731e493710720503
#
_entry.id   6d651b4aadc5a22f731e493710720503
#
_cell.length_a   1.000
_cell.length_b   1.000
_cell.length_c   1.000
_cell.angle_alpha   90.00
_cell.angle_beta   90.00
_cell.angle_gamma   90.00
#
_symmetry.space_group_name_H-M   'P 1'
#
loop_
_entity.id
_entity.type
_entity.pdbx_description
1 polymer ?
#
loop_
_entity_poly.entity_id
_entity_poly.type
_entity_poly.pdbx_seq_one_letter_code
_entity_poly.pdbx_strand_id
1 'polypeptide(L)'
;MKKSFYTVGSLIILLIAAFVFVLVPVLAGRNPGANIPAFGKYEGTEIRYGDSDFDNYLSNYANYYKQQGYDYSKSYYSLFRYAFNATVIDLAATKAIQKSGYTVPQSEVNRALIPYFLDENGKFNSKAYKQADPVAVADMQKEFRKTLTKQRFTEDLFGGVTPFGKETLYGLKVSSKEFDFYDTMNKNNRGFNMATFDMTKYPNSEKVAYGKNNSEKFVKYDFSVITCADKSKADSVAKRIANNEITFADAITEYSQKIYSTDSGKLTSTYQYQIARIIKDADNVKKLTDLTVDAVSEPVETTVGYSIFRLNAEPTKPNFNNEDTVKVVYNYLMSYETSHIENYYTETAKAFASVAKKNGFNAACKQFGVEKITIPAFPLNYGNLTVLNKIETSLNGLSGIASNENFFQKAFSLKMNELSEPIVNNRSVLVLQLTSKDTATENRENSVLNQEIKNYDIISEQSAILDSKKLKDNFDEVYYKYFDANNQ
;
A
#
# COMPACT_ATOMS: atom_id res chain seq x y z
N MET A 1 -28.22 -41.26 16.79
CA MET A 1 -26.79 -41.26 17.19
C MET A 1 -26.54 -39.99 17.98
N LYS A 2 -26.49 -40.07 19.31
CA LYS A 2 -26.25 -38.97 20.21
C LYS A 2 -24.75 -38.62 20.18
N LYS A 3 -24.35 -37.54 19.52
CA LYS A 3 -22.99 -36.99 19.65
C LYS A 3 -22.96 -36.24 20.98
N SER A 4 -22.15 -36.75 21.90
CA SER A 4 -21.99 -36.23 23.26
C SER A 4 -21.44 -34.77 23.19
N PHE A 5 -22.06 -33.90 23.94
CA PHE A 5 -21.66 -32.47 24.10
C PHE A 5 -20.21 -32.27 24.66
N TYR A 6 -19.66 -33.35 25.25
CA TYR A 6 -18.24 -33.43 25.65
C TYR A 6 -17.26 -33.31 24.47
N THR A 7 -17.68 -33.71 23.27
CA THR A 7 -16.83 -33.67 22.07
C THR A 7 -16.68 -32.24 21.50
N VAL A 8 -17.64 -31.37 21.70
CA VAL A 8 -17.56 -29.99 21.18
C VAL A 8 -16.74 -29.09 22.12
N GLY A 9 -16.95 -29.21 23.44
CA GLY A 9 -16.15 -28.47 24.43
C GLY A 9 -14.69 -28.91 24.46
N SER A 10 -14.42 -30.22 24.37
CA SER A 10 -13.05 -30.75 24.27
C SER A 10 -12.41 -30.44 22.92
N LEU A 11 -13.18 -30.32 21.82
CA LEU A 11 -12.67 -29.93 20.52
C LEU A 11 -12.24 -28.45 20.49
N ILE A 12 -12.98 -27.59 21.18
CA ILE A 12 -12.62 -26.16 21.33
C ILE A 12 -11.35 -26.02 22.19
N ILE A 13 -11.24 -26.74 23.30
CA ILE A 13 -10.05 -26.74 24.16
C ILE A 13 -8.86 -27.39 23.44
N LEU A 14 -9.06 -28.46 22.67
CA LEU A 14 -8.02 -29.09 21.83
C LEU A 14 -7.61 -28.20 20.66
N LEU A 15 -8.52 -27.44 20.07
CA LEU A 15 -8.19 -26.45 19.04
C LEU A 15 -7.38 -25.29 19.61
N ILE A 16 -7.69 -24.81 20.82
CA ILE A 16 -6.92 -23.77 21.50
C ILE A 16 -5.53 -24.32 21.92
N ALA A 17 -5.47 -25.55 22.46
CA ALA A 17 -4.21 -26.17 22.85
C ALA A 17 -3.34 -26.56 21.64
N ALA A 18 -3.92 -27.14 20.59
CA ALA A 18 -3.19 -27.44 19.35
C ALA A 18 -2.65 -26.19 18.67
N PHE A 19 -3.34 -25.06 18.84
CA PHE A 19 -2.95 -23.78 18.26
C PHE A 19 -1.72 -23.18 18.95
N VAL A 20 -1.66 -23.25 20.27
CA VAL A 20 -0.50 -22.80 21.07
C VAL A 20 0.73 -23.71 20.80
N PHE A 21 0.51 -25.01 20.55
CA PHE A 21 1.62 -25.96 20.35
C PHE A 21 2.13 -26.05 18.89
N VAL A 22 1.39 -25.61 17.89
CA VAL A 22 1.78 -25.75 16.47
C VAL A 22 2.35 -24.46 15.88
N LEU A 23 1.87 -23.29 16.29
CA LEU A 23 2.36 -22.00 15.75
C LEU A 23 3.58 -21.44 16.52
N VAL A 24 3.61 -21.64 17.83
CA VAL A 24 4.73 -21.17 18.66
C VAL A 24 6.07 -21.83 18.27
N PRO A 25 6.18 -23.15 17.95
CA PRO A 25 7.46 -23.75 17.55
C PRO A 25 7.91 -23.39 16.13
N VAL A 26 7.01 -23.09 15.21
CA VAL A 26 7.37 -22.70 13.82
C VAL A 26 7.96 -21.28 13.80
N LEU A 27 7.50 -20.40 14.69
CA LEU A 27 8.06 -19.06 14.91
C LEU A 27 9.20 -19.07 15.96
N ALA A 28 9.25 -20.05 16.86
CA ALA A 28 10.26 -20.23 17.93
C ALA A 28 11.53 -20.96 17.49
N GLY A 29 11.70 -21.26 16.21
CA GLY A 29 12.99 -21.76 15.65
C GLY A 29 14.14 -20.77 15.77
N ARG A 30 13.92 -19.62 16.41
CA ARG A 30 14.92 -18.59 16.73
C ARG A 30 14.97 -18.35 18.23
N ASN A 31 16.16 -18.34 18.75
CA ASN A 31 16.54 -18.12 20.14
C ASN A 31 15.52 -17.30 20.95
N PRO A 32 14.89 -17.86 21.99
CA PRO A 32 13.96 -17.12 22.87
C PRO A 32 14.63 -16.00 23.68
N GLY A 33 15.90 -15.72 23.49
CA GLY A 33 16.69 -14.70 24.19
C GLY A 33 17.05 -13.46 23.37
N ALA A 34 16.65 -13.34 22.11
CA ALA A 34 16.84 -12.09 21.39
C ALA A 34 15.88 -11.03 21.94
N ASN A 35 16.43 -9.97 22.51
CA ASN A 35 15.68 -8.85 23.07
C ASN A 35 15.06 -8.04 21.92
N ILE A 36 13.95 -8.53 21.33
CA ILE A 36 13.23 -7.84 20.23
C ILE A 36 12.63 -6.58 20.82
N PRO A 37 12.94 -5.39 20.27
CA PRO A 37 12.34 -4.14 20.71
C PRO A 37 10.81 -4.15 20.58
N ALA A 38 10.14 -3.24 21.31
CA ALA A 38 8.71 -3.05 21.16
C ALA A 38 8.39 -2.49 19.77
N PHE A 39 7.31 -2.99 19.13
CA PHE A 39 6.77 -2.43 17.91
C PHE A 39 6.31 -0.98 18.08
N GLY A 40 5.94 -0.60 19.27
CA GLY A 40 5.55 0.76 19.62
C GLY A 40 5.16 0.89 21.08
N LYS A 41 4.66 2.10 21.40
CA LYS A 41 4.25 2.44 22.78
C LYS A 41 3.08 3.41 22.75
N TYR A 42 1.96 3.05 23.39
CA TYR A 42 0.80 3.89 23.53
C TYR A 42 0.64 4.39 24.98
N GLU A 43 0.65 5.71 25.21
CA GLU A 43 0.57 6.32 26.56
C GLU A 43 1.42 5.58 27.63
N GLY A 44 2.64 5.24 27.31
CA GLY A 44 3.57 4.59 28.22
C GLY A 44 3.55 3.06 28.24
N THR A 45 2.54 2.39 27.67
CA THR A 45 2.47 0.92 27.56
C THR A 45 3.11 0.45 26.29
N GLU A 46 4.10 -0.42 26.38
CA GLU A 46 4.78 -1.01 25.22
C GLU A 46 3.95 -2.14 24.62
N ILE A 47 4.11 -2.33 23.30
CA ILE A 47 3.48 -3.39 22.52
C ILE A 47 4.60 -4.22 21.91
N ARG A 48 4.73 -5.47 22.34
CA ARG A 48 5.81 -6.37 21.96
C ARG A 48 5.28 -7.63 21.30
N TYR A 49 6.11 -8.25 20.50
CA TYR A 49 5.91 -9.64 20.11
C TYR A 49 5.99 -10.53 21.35
N GLY A 50 5.05 -11.45 21.50
CA GLY A 50 4.93 -12.29 22.70
C GLY A 50 3.98 -11.71 23.77
N ASP A 51 3.49 -10.48 23.63
CA ASP A 51 2.44 -9.96 24.49
C ASP A 51 1.10 -10.64 24.14
N SER A 52 0.38 -11.10 25.17
CA SER A 52 -0.86 -11.87 24.99
C SER A 52 -1.88 -11.21 24.08
N ASP A 53 -2.04 -9.89 24.15
CA ASP A 53 -3.04 -9.16 23.37
C ASP A 53 -2.63 -9.06 21.91
N PHE A 54 -1.35 -8.76 21.64
CA PHE A 54 -0.80 -8.72 20.29
C PHE A 54 -0.89 -10.12 19.62
N ASP A 55 -0.45 -11.16 20.32
CA ASP A 55 -0.43 -12.52 19.79
C ASP A 55 -1.84 -13.07 19.56
N ASN A 56 -2.82 -12.72 20.41
CA ASN A 56 -4.22 -13.07 20.19
C ASN A 56 -4.78 -12.42 18.91
N TYR A 57 -4.50 -11.12 18.67
CA TYR A 57 -4.92 -10.48 17.44
C TYR A 57 -4.24 -11.08 16.22
N LEU A 58 -2.93 -11.31 16.29
CA LEU A 58 -2.17 -11.93 15.20
C LEU A 58 -2.77 -13.29 14.83
N SER A 59 -3.04 -14.13 15.84
CA SER A 59 -3.62 -15.45 15.66
C SER A 59 -5.03 -15.41 15.09
N ASN A 60 -5.87 -14.48 15.58
CA ASN A 60 -7.23 -14.32 15.09
C ASN A 60 -7.27 -13.89 13.62
N TYR A 61 -6.42 -12.94 13.21
CA TYR A 61 -6.32 -12.52 11.82
C TYR A 61 -5.76 -13.62 10.93
N ALA A 62 -4.74 -14.36 11.37
CA ALA A 62 -4.20 -15.48 10.62
C ALA A 62 -5.26 -16.57 10.38
N ASN A 63 -6.06 -16.89 11.40
CA ASN A 63 -7.16 -17.84 11.29
C ASN A 63 -8.25 -17.35 10.34
N TYR A 64 -8.63 -16.09 10.42
CA TYR A 64 -9.63 -15.50 9.53
C TYR A 64 -9.18 -15.62 8.06
N TYR A 65 -7.95 -15.25 7.73
CA TYR A 65 -7.43 -15.37 6.36
C TYR A 65 -7.37 -16.83 5.90
N LYS A 66 -6.93 -17.73 6.78
CA LYS A 66 -6.93 -19.17 6.48
C LYS A 66 -8.32 -19.73 6.18
N GLN A 67 -9.34 -19.32 6.94
CA GLN A 67 -10.73 -19.73 6.69
C GLN A 67 -11.28 -19.20 5.36
N GLN A 68 -10.80 -18.03 4.91
CA GLN A 68 -11.14 -17.45 3.61
C GLN A 68 -10.35 -18.05 2.44
N GLY A 69 -9.45 -19.01 2.69
CA GLY A 69 -8.64 -19.66 1.66
C GLY A 69 -7.48 -18.82 1.12
N TYR A 70 -7.11 -17.71 1.79
CA TYR A 70 -5.98 -16.89 1.39
C TYR A 70 -4.65 -17.47 1.90
N ASP A 71 -3.63 -17.47 1.02
CA ASP A 71 -2.25 -17.72 1.42
C ASP A 71 -1.66 -16.47 2.09
N TYR A 72 -1.68 -16.45 3.41
CA TYR A 72 -1.15 -15.35 4.21
C TYR A 72 0.38 -15.33 4.32
N SER A 73 1.08 -16.35 3.82
CA SER A 73 2.54 -16.41 3.87
C SER A 73 3.21 -15.23 3.17
N LYS A 74 2.53 -14.64 2.18
CA LYS A 74 2.96 -13.45 1.45
C LYS A 74 2.49 -12.13 2.07
N SER A 75 1.79 -12.19 3.19
CA SER A 75 1.11 -11.04 3.81
C SER A 75 1.42 -10.89 5.31
N TYR A 76 2.54 -11.46 5.78
CA TYR A 76 2.93 -11.39 7.20
C TYR A 76 3.00 -9.96 7.72
N TYR A 77 3.56 -9.03 6.94
CA TYR A 77 3.58 -7.61 7.32
C TYR A 77 2.18 -7.08 7.65
N SER A 78 1.21 -7.34 6.78
CA SER A 78 -0.17 -6.87 6.99
C SER A 78 -0.81 -7.49 8.23
N LEU A 79 -0.58 -8.79 8.50
CA LEU A 79 -1.10 -9.46 9.68
C LEU A 79 -0.53 -8.85 10.97
N PHE A 80 0.79 -8.65 11.01
CA PHE A 80 1.46 -8.03 12.15
C PHE A 80 1.00 -6.59 12.35
N ARG A 81 0.85 -5.82 11.27
CA ARG A 81 0.37 -4.43 11.31
C ARG A 81 -1.07 -4.34 11.83
N TYR A 82 -1.96 -5.24 11.38
CA TYR A 82 -3.32 -5.32 11.90
C TYR A 82 -3.35 -5.67 13.38
N ALA A 83 -2.56 -6.65 13.82
CA ALA A 83 -2.45 -7.02 15.22
C ALA A 83 -1.96 -5.84 16.08
N PHE A 84 -0.94 -5.10 15.60
CA PHE A 84 -0.43 -3.91 16.25
C PHE A 84 -1.51 -2.81 16.38
N ASN A 85 -2.19 -2.47 15.28
CA ASN A 85 -3.23 -1.46 15.28
C ASN A 85 -4.40 -1.82 16.21
N ALA A 86 -4.84 -3.08 16.20
CA ALA A 86 -5.89 -3.55 17.09
C ALA A 86 -5.48 -3.45 18.57
N THR A 87 -4.23 -3.80 18.90
CA THR A 87 -3.69 -3.67 20.25
C THR A 87 -3.62 -2.21 20.70
N VAL A 88 -3.24 -1.28 19.81
CA VAL A 88 -3.24 0.17 20.10
C VAL A 88 -4.65 0.65 20.42
N ILE A 89 -5.65 0.28 19.62
CA ILE A 89 -7.04 0.66 19.81
C ILE A 89 -7.57 0.12 21.14
N ASP A 90 -7.26 -1.13 21.49
CA ASP A 90 -7.65 -1.74 22.76
C ASP A 90 -7.01 -1.04 23.98
N LEU A 91 -5.73 -0.68 23.87
CA LEU A 91 -5.05 0.10 24.90
C LEU A 91 -5.69 1.48 25.05
N ALA A 92 -6.04 2.13 23.94
CA ALA A 92 -6.72 3.44 23.98
C ALA A 92 -8.08 3.35 24.70
N ALA A 93 -8.90 2.33 24.33
CA ALA A 93 -10.18 2.07 24.96
C ALA A 93 -10.04 1.78 26.45
N THR A 94 -9.13 0.88 26.82
CA THR A 94 -8.89 0.50 28.22
C THR A 94 -8.45 1.70 29.06
N LYS A 95 -7.51 2.51 28.55
CA LYS A 95 -7.02 3.70 29.27
C LYS A 95 -8.09 4.79 29.39
N ALA A 96 -8.90 5.00 28.35
CA ALA A 96 -10.00 5.96 28.39
C ALA A 96 -11.03 5.58 29.45
N ILE A 97 -11.45 4.32 29.47
CA ILE A 97 -12.40 3.79 30.47
C ILE A 97 -11.80 3.83 31.89
N GLN A 98 -10.54 3.46 32.07
CA GLN A 98 -9.86 3.57 33.37
C GLN A 98 -9.80 5.00 33.89
N LYS A 99 -9.51 5.98 33.02
CA LYS A 99 -9.52 7.40 33.37
C LYS A 99 -10.89 7.91 33.77
N SER A 100 -11.98 7.32 33.28
CA SER A 100 -13.33 7.65 33.67
C SER A 100 -13.71 7.09 35.08
N GLY A 101 -12.86 6.22 35.64
CA GLY A 101 -13.14 5.53 36.93
C GLY A 101 -14.12 4.36 36.80
N TYR A 102 -14.56 4.03 35.59
CA TYR A 102 -15.46 2.90 35.34
C TYR A 102 -14.72 1.56 35.45
N THR A 103 -15.33 0.61 36.10
CA THR A 103 -14.90 -0.79 36.15
C THR A 103 -16.06 -1.69 35.75
N VAL A 104 -15.79 -2.69 34.91
CA VAL A 104 -16.82 -3.67 34.50
C VAL A 104 -17.32 -4.43 35.73
N PRO A 105 -18.63 -4.36 36.06
CA PRO A 105 -19.19 -5.09 37.20
C PRO A 105 -19.00 -6.61 37.05
N GLN A 106 -18.74 -7.31 38.15
CA GLN A 106 -18.58 -8.77 38.11
C GLN A 106 -19.85 -9.46 37.61
N SER A 107 -21.03 -8.89 37.83
CA SER A 107 -22.31 -9.40 37.29
C SER A 107 -22.36 -9.43 35.78
N GLU A 108 -21.77 -8.44 35.11
CA GLU A 108 -21.68 -8.43 33.63
C GLU A 108 -20.73 -9.51 33.13
N VAL A 109 -19.57 -9.66 33.77
CA VAL A 109 -18.59 -10.72 33.44
C VAL A 109 -19.24 -12.10 33.63
N ASN A 110 -19.97 -12.29 34.75
CA ASN A 110 -20.67 -13.54 35.03
C ASN A 110 -21.77 -13.81 33.98
N ARG A 111 -22.49 -12.77 33.54
CA ARG A 111 -23.50 -12.89 32.45
C ARG A 111 -22.90 -13.31 31.16
N ALA A 112 -21.73 -12.78 30.79
CA ALA A 112 -20.99 -13.15 29.58
C ALA A 112 -20.51 -14.62 29.60
N LEU A 113 -20.31 -15.22 30.78
CA LEU A 113 -19.96 -16.63 30.94
C LEU A 113 -21.14 -17.59 30.73
N ILE A 114 -22.39 -17.16 30.97
CA ILE A 114 -23.58 -18.04 30.95
C ILE A 114 -23.68 -18.87 29.66
N PRO A 115 -23.50 -18.30 28.44
CA PRO A 115 -23.63 -19.07 27.19
C PRO A 115 -22.68 -20.27 27.07
N TYR A 116 -21.57 -20.24 27.77
CA TYR A 116 -20.54 -21.29 27.73
C TYR A 116 -20.82 -22.47 28.65
N PHE A 117 -21.82 -22.32 29.53
CA PHE A 117 -22.20 -23.32 30.52
C PHE A 117 -23.71 -23.63 30.48
N LEU A 118 -24.30 -23.67 29.27
CA LEU A 118 -25.69 -24.08 29.11
C LEU A 118 -25.79 -25.58 28.94
N ASP A 119 -26.89 -26.16 29.45
CA ASP A 119 -27.29 -27.55 29.18
C ASP A 119 -27.98 -27.69 27.81
N GLU A 120 -28.40 -28.90 27.47
CA GLU A 120 -29.11 -29.23 26.22
C GLU A 120 -30.46 -28.48 26.06
N ASN A 121 -31.01 -27.96 27.18
CA ASN A 121 -32.24 -27.21 27.22
C ASN A 121 -32.03 -25.70 27.29
N GLY A 122 -30.80 -25.22 27.12
CA GLY A 122 -30.45 -23.80 27.17
C GLY A 122 -30.47 -23.22 28.58
N LYS A 123 -30.45 -24.03 29.65
CA LYS A 123 -30.35 -23.58 31.03
C LYS A 123 -28.94 -23.65 31.55
N PHE A 124 -28.57 -22.71 32.44
CA PHE A 124 -27.26 -22.69 33.07
C PHE A 124 -26.97 -23.96 33.88
N ASN A 125 -25.90 -24.65 33.52
CA ASN A 125 -25.43 -25.88 34.18
C ASN A 125 -24.39 -25.58 35.24
N SER A 126 -24.88 -25.38 36.47
CA SER A 126 -24.04 -25.05 37.62
C SER A 126 -23.03 -26.18 37.98
N LYS A 127 -23.34 -27.44 37.62
CA LYS A 127 -22.45 -28.57 37.87
C LYS A 127 -21.25 -28.52 36.89
N ALA A 128 -21.50 -28.27 35.61
CA ALA A 128 -20.44 -28.10 34.59
C ALA A 128 -19.57 -26.89 34.94
N TYR A 129 -20.13 -25.77 35.37
CA TYR A 129 -19.37 -24.61 35.82
C TYR A 129 -18.45 -24.92 37.00
N LYS A 130 -18.96 -25.64 38.02
CA LYS A 130 -18.18 -26.02 39.22
C LYS A 130 -17.08 -27.05 38.92
N GLN A 131 -17.24 -27.85 37.86
CA GLN A 131 -16.28 -28.85 37.42
C GLN A 131 -15.26 -28.34 36.40
N ALA A 132 -15.47 -27.13 35.86
CA ALA A 132 -14.52 -26.51 34.95
C ALA A 132 -13.21 -26.15 35.67
N ASP A 133 -12.12 -26.16 34.91
CA ASP A 133 -10.83 -25.76 35.46
C ASP A 133 -10.90 -24.28 35.93
N PRO A 134 -10.62 -24.00 37.20
CA PRO A 134 -10.66 -22.66 37.76
C PRO A 134 -9.74 -21.66 37.03
N VAL A 135 -8.58 -22.12 36.48
CA VAL A 135 -7.63 -21.29 35.76
C VAL A 135 -8.26 -20.89 34.42
N ALA A 136 -8.83 -21.84 33.67
CA ALA A 136 -9.52 -21.56 32.41
C ALA A 136 -10.71 -20.60 32.60
N VAL A 137 -11.49 -20.76 33.67
CA VAL A 137 -12.61 -19.85 34.00
C VAL A 137 -12.09 -18.44 34.32
N ALA A 138 -10.99 -18.33 35.07
CA ALA A 138 -10.39 -17.03 35.40
C ALA A 138 -9.87 -16.33 34.14
N ASP A 139 -9.25 -17.06 33.22
CA ASP A 139 -8.80 -16.53 31.92
C ASP A 139 -9.97 -16.07 31.07
N MET A 140 -11.05 -16.84 30.97
CA MET A 140 -12.29 -16.42 30.31
C MET A 140 -12.84 -15.13 30.92
N GLN A 141 -12.90 -15.04 32.27
CA GLN A 141 -13.37 -13.83 32.96
C GLN A 141 -12.51 -12.61 32.62
N LYS A 142 -11.19 -12.78 32.52
CA LYS A 142 -10.24 -11.73 32.15
C LYS A 142 -10.50 -11.25 30.73
N GLU A 143 -10.68 -12.16 29.79
CA GLU A 143 -10.96 -11.82 28.39
C GLU A 143 -12.35 -11.15 28.22
N PHE A 144 -13.39 -11.65 28.90
CA PHE A 144 -14.68 -10.98 28.90
C PHE A 144 -14.62 -9.59 29.51
N ARG A 145 -13.83 -9.37 30.57
CA ARG A 145 -13.65 -8.04 31.14
C ARG A 145 -13.03 -7.07 30.12
N LYS A 146 -12.04 -7.51 29.34
CA LYS A 146 -11.46 -6.71 28.24
C LYS A 146 -12.49 -6.39 27.17
N THR A 147 -13.21 -7.40 26.71
CA THR A 147 -14.24 -7.25 25.67
C THR A 147 -15.34 -6.28 26.12
N LEU A 148 -15.84 -6.43 27.34
CA LEU A 148 -16.86 -5.54 27.91
C LEU A 148 -16.35 -4.11 28.14
N THR A 149 -15.06 -3.94 28.48
CA THR A 149 -14.43 -2.62 28.55
C THR A 149 -14.42 -1.93 27.19
N LYS A 150 -14.02 -2.66 26.12
CA LYS A 150 -14.02 -2.17 24.76
C LYS A 150 -15.42 -1.87 24.23
N GLN A 151 -16.38 -2.77 24.51
CA GLN A 151 -17.77 -2.55 24.19
C GLN A 151 -18.28 -1.28 24.85
N ARG A 152 -17.99 -1.06 26.15
CA ARG A 152 -18.37 0.14 26.89
C ARG A 152 -17.79 1.40 26.25
N PHE A 153 -16.52 1.38 25.84
CA PHE A 153 -15.90 2.51 25.16
C PHE A 153 -16.63 2.83 23.84
N THR A 154 -16.92 1.79 23.03
CA THR A 154 -17.65 1.95 21.79
C THR A 154 -19.07 2.47 22.00
N GLU A 155 -19.79 1.95 23.00
CA GLU A 155 -21.13 2.39 23.34
C GLU A 155 -21.18 3.82 23.86
N ASP A 156 -20.19 4.23 24.65
CA ASP A 156 -20.11 5.61 25.18
C ASP A 156 -19.82 6.62 24.07
N LEU A 157 -19.02 6.27 23.08
CA LEU A 157 -18.70 7.14 21.93
C LEU A 157 -19.81 7.15 20.88
N PHE A 158 -20.21 5.96 20.42
CA PHE A 158 -21.06 5.82 19.24
C PHE A 158 -22.52 5.42 19.56
N GLY A 159 -22.82 5.27 20.83
CA GLY A 159 -24.09 4.72 21.27
C GLY A 159 -24.18 3.20 21.08
N GLY A 160 -25.11 2.59 21.79
CA GLY A 160 -25.41 1.15 21.70
C GLY A 160 -26.85 0.92 21.29
N VAL A 161 -27.20 -0.35 21.10
CA VAL A 161 -28.58 -0.79 20.90
C VAL A 161 -29.06 -1.41 22.21
N THR A 162 -30.17 -0.92 22.76
CA THR A 162 -30.78 -1.53 23.95
C THR A 162 -31.29 -2.94 23.60
N PRO A 163 -31.51 -3.83 24.62
CA PRO A 163 -32.10 -5.15 24.41
C PRO A 163 -33.45 -5.15 23.70
N PHE A 164 -34.11 -3.98 23.64
CA PHE A 164 -35.39 -3.79 22.93
C PHE A 164 -35.23 -3.18 21.55
N GLY A 165 -34.02 -3.18 20.96
CA GLY A 165 -33.75 -2.68 19.63
C GLY A 165 -33.80 -1.16 19.48
N LYS A 166 -33.89 -0.40 20.59
CA LYS A 166 -33.88 1.06 20.56
C LYS A 166 -32.45 1.59 20.76
N GLU A 167 -32.13 2.66 20.06
CA GLU A 167 -30.85 3.37 20.28
C GLU A 167 -30.75 3.92 21.70
N THR A 168 -29.55 3.88 22.26
CA THR A 168 -29.27 4.50 23.57
C THR A 168 -29.41 6.02 23.50
N LEU A 169 -29.68 6.66 24.64
CA LEU A 169 -29.83 8.11 24.71
C LEU A 169 -28.50 8.86 24.60
N TYR A 170 -27.39 8.18 24.87
CA TYR A 170 -26.03 8.72 24.82
C TYR A 170 -25.23 8.16 23.63
N GLY A 171 -24.06 8.75 23.41
CA GLY A 171 -23.19 8.44 22.30
C GLY A 171 -23.45 9.32 21.09
N LEU A 172 -22.52 9.23 20.14
CA LEU A 172 -22.60 9.99 18.91
C LEU A 172 -23.86 9.63 18.12
N LYS A 173 -24.57 10.65 17.71
CA LYS A 173 -25.77 10.53 16.87
C LYS A 173 -25.49 11.22 15.55
N VAL A 174 -25.92 10.62 14.46
CA VAL A 174 -25.94 11.30 13.18
C VAL A 174 -26.89 12.49 13.27
N SER A 175 -26.34 13.70 13.12
CA SER A 175 -27.17 14.90 13.15
C SER A 175 -28.00 15.01 11.86
N SER A 176 -29.16 15.69 11.93
CA SER A 176 -29.96 15.94 10.72
C SER A 176 -29.17 16.71 9.65
N LYS A 177 -28.32 17.64 10.06
CA LYS A 177 -27.48 18.41 9.12
C LYS A 177 -26.42 17.57 8.45
N GLU A 178 -25.81 16.66 9.18
CA GLU A 178 -24.84 15.71 8.66
C GLU A 178 -25.49 14.74 7.68
N PHE A 179 -26.63 14.16 8.10
CA PHE A 179 -27.45 13.33 7.22
C PHE A 179 -27.82 14.05 5.93
N ASP A 180 -28.37 15.26 6.04
CA ASP A 180 -28.79 16.09 4.90
C ASP A 180 -27.60 16.42 3.98
N PHE A 181 -26.40 16.62 4.55
CA PHE A 181 -25.19 16.85 3.77
C PHE A 181 -24.84 15.62 2.91
N TYR A 182 -24.71 14.44 3.50
CA TYR A 182 -24.38 13.22 2.76
C TYR A 182 -25.49 12.81 1.80
N ASP A 183 -26.76 12.95 2.20
CA ASP A 183 -27.91 12.71 1.32
C ASP A 183 -27.90 13.65 0.10
N THR A 184 -27.64 14.94 0.31
CA THR A 184 -27.51 15.93 -0.76
C THR A 184 -26.33 15.64 -1.66
N MET A 185 -25.18 15.26 -1.10
CA MET A 185 -23.99 14.88 -1.88
C MET A 185 -24.27 13.66 -2.75
N ASN A 186 -24.92 12.63 -2.20
CA ASN A 186 -25.30 11.41 -2.94
C ASN A 186 -26.34 11.68 -4.05
N LYS A 187 -27.13 12.74 -3.94
CA LYS A 187 -28.14 13.13 -4.94
C LYS A 187 -27.58 14.00 -6.06
N ASN A 188 -26.41 14.60 -5.89
CA ASN A 188 -25.78 15.45 -6.90
C ASN A 188 -24.83 14.65 -7.80
N ASN A 189 -25.40 13.81 -8.66
CA ASN A 189 -24.63 12.93 -9.53
C ASN A 189 -24.37 13.55 -10.90
N ARG A 190 -23.24 13.19 -11.51
CA ARG A 190 -22.86 13.59 -12.87
C ARG A 190 -22.39 12.40 -13.67
N GLY A 191 -22.94 12.22 -14.86
CA GLY A 191 -22.54 11.20 -15.81
C GLY A 191 -21.80 11.80 -16.99
N PHE A 192 -20.86 11.03 -17.56
CA PHE A 192 -19.96 11.55 -18.60
C PHE A 192 -19.79 10.56 -19.75
N ASN A 193 -19.58 11.12 -20.95
CA ASN A 193 -18.80 10.42 -21.96
C ASN A 193 -17.32 10.71 -21.71
N MET A 194 -16.47 9.73 -21.94
CA MET A 194 -15.01 9.84 -21.78
C MET A 194 -14.30 9.27 -23.00
N ALA A 195 -13.25 9.97 -23.44
CA ALA A 195 -12.22 9.44 -24.34
C ALA A 195 -10.92 9.28 -23.55
N THR A 196 -10.23 8.16 -23.79
CA THR A 196 -8.99 7.79 -23.09
C THR A 196 -7.86 7.64 -24.08
N PHE A 197 -6.75 8.32 -23.83
CA PHE A 197 -5.50 8.24 -24.58
C PHE A 197 -4.47 7.50 -23.75
N ASP A 198 -4.19 6.26 -24.13
CA ASP A 198 -3.33 5.33 -23.39
C ASP A 198 -1.85 5.60 -23.74
N MET A 199 -1.07 6.07 -22.76
CA MET A 199 0.36 6.39 -22.91
C MET A 199 1.21 5.15 -23.20
N THR A 200 0.71 3.94 -22.91
CA THR A 200 1.42 2.69 -23.27
C THR A 200 1.45 2.47 -24.77
N LYS A 201 0.55 3.13 -25.51
CA LYS A 201 0.46 3.10 -26.97
C LYS A 201 1.23 4.24 -27.64
N TYR A 202 2.22 4.83 -26.95
CA TYR A 202 3.02 5.91 -27.52
C TYR A 202 3.62 5.50 -28.86
N PRO A 203 3.48 6.32 -29.93
CA PRO A 203 3.84 5.89 -31.29
C PRO A 203 5.32 5.54 -31.45
N ASN A 204 5.61 4.51 -32.23
CA ASN A 204 7.00 4.13 -32.50
C ASN A 204 7.76 5.22 -33.27
N SER A 205 7.10 5.96 -34.18
CA SER A 205 7.68 7.12 -34.84
C SER A 205 8.24 8.16 -33.88
N GLU A 206 7.47 8.47 -32.82
CA GLU A 206 7.88 9.43 -31.81
C GLU A 206 9.03 8.92 -30.94
N LYS A 207 9.01 7.62 -30.57
CA LYS A 207 10.12 6.96 -29.86
C LYS A 207 11.41 7.02 -30.67
N VAL A 208 11.30 6.71 -31.95
CA VAL A 208 12.43 6.75 -32.89
C VAL A 208 12.96 8.17 -33.10
N ALA A 209 12.05 9.16 -33.22
CA ALA A 209 12.44 10.57 -33.36
C ALA A 209 13.17 11.05 -32.07
N TYR A 210 12.62 10.75 -30.90
CA TYR A 210 13.28 11.08 -29.64
C TYR A 210 14.65 10.40 -29.54
N GLY A 211 14.73 9.09 -29.83
CA GLY A 211 15.96 8.33 -29.77
C GLY A 211 17.05 8.88 -30.70
N LYS A 212 16.70 9.25 -31.94
CA LYS A 212 17.65 9.86 -32.90
C LYS A 212 18.17 11.22 -32.43
N ASN A 213 17.27 12.05 -31.83
CA ASN A 213 17.64 13.38 -31.32
C ASN A 213 18.47 13.32 -30.05
N ASN A 214 18.49 12.18 -29.35
CA ASN A 214 19.20 11.96 -28.07
C ASN A 214 20.03 10.67 -28.15
N SER A 215 20.64 10.39 -29.30
CA SER A 215 21.27 9.09 -29.61
C SER A 215 22.41 8.72 -28.67
N GLU A 216 23.13 9.71 -28.13
CA GLU A 216 24.21 9.51 -27.18
C GLU A 216 23.72 8.83 -25.88
N LYS A 217 22.52 9.16 -25.39
CA LYS A 217 21.94 8.54 -24.18
C LYS A 217 21.83 7.00 -24.33
N PHE A 218 21.63 6.51 -25.54
CA PHE A 218 21.35 5.10 -25.85
C PHE A 218 22.55 4.33 -26.43
N VAL A 219 23.74 4.93 -26.43
CA VAL A 219 24.99 4.21 -26.70
C VAL A 219 25.20 3.19 -25.60
N LYS A 220 25.53 1.95 -26.00
CA LYS A 220 25.77 0.86 -25.05
C LYS A 220 27.28 0.65 -24.88
N TYR A 221 27.70 0.59 -23.63
CA TYR A 221 29.07 0.37 -23.21
C TYR A 221 29.21 -0.99 -22.54
N ASP A 222 30.35 -1.62 -22.69
CA ASP A 222 30.77 -2.80 -21.96
C ASP A 222 31.92 -2.43 -21.03
N PHE A 223 31.61 -2.13 -19.78
CA PHE A 223 32.60 -1.80 -18.75
C PHE A 223 32.76 -2.94 -17.74
N SER A 224 33.99 -3.10 -17.28
CA SER A 224 34.28 -3.68 -15.97
C SER A 224 34.49 -2.58 -14.95
N VAL A 225 34.08 -2.81 -13.70
CA VAL A 225 34.14 -1.79 -12.65
C VAL A 225 34.63 -2.35 -11.32
N ILE A 226 35.49 -1.58 -10.64
CA ILE A 226 35.93 -1.80 -9.27
C ILE A 226 35.36 -0.66 -8.44
N THR A 227 34.58 -0.95 -7.39
CA THR A 227 33.98 0.07 -6.50
C THR A 227 34.61 -0.03 -5.12
N CYS A 228 35.20 1.07 -4.64
CA CYS A 228 35.78 1.21 -3.32
C CYS A 228 34.95 2.15 -2.44
N ALA A 229 34.99 1.96 -1.11
CA ALA A 229 34.24 2.79 -0.18
C ALA A 229 34.70 4.26 -0.16
N ASP A 230 36.01 4.47 -0.29
CA ASP A 230 36.62 5.80 -0.18
C ASP A 230 37.64 6.07 -1.29
N LYS A 231 37.96 7.37 -1.49
CA LYS A 231 38.87 7.84 -2.53
C LYS A 231 40.29 7.31 -2.35
N SER A 232 40.78 7.27 -1.14
CA SER A 232 42.17 6.85 -0.86
C SER A 232 42.43 5.44 -1.28
N LYS A 233 41.44 4.53 -0.99
CA LYS A 233 41.51 3.14 -1.42
C LYS A 233 41.41 3.01 -2.94
N ALA A 234 40.52 3.75 -3.57
CA ALA A 234 40.38 3.74 -5.04
C ALA A 234 41.68 4.25 -5.73
N ASP A 235 42.27 5.36 -5.23
CA ASP A 235 43.53 5.88 -5.76
C ASP A 235 44.69 4.88 -5.61
N SER A 236 44.76 4.18 -4.47
CA SER A 236 45.76 3.13 -4.24
C SER A 236 45.58 1.94 -5.22
N VAL A 237 44.35 1.49 -5.42
CA VAL A 237 44.05 0.38 -6.36
C VAL A 237 44.36 0.78 -7.79
N ALA A 238 43.95 2.00 -8.22
CA ALA A 238 44.23 2.51 -9.55
C ALA A 238 45.77 2.59 -9.82
N LYS A 239 46.53 3.08 -8.83
CA LYS A 239 47.99 3.16 -8.93
C LYS A 239 48.65 1.78 -9.07
N ARG A 240 48.18 0.77 -8.31
CA ARG A 240 48.68 -0.62 -8.42
C ARG A 240 48.39 -1.24 -9.77
N ILE A 241 47.22 -0.96 -10.34
CA ILE A 241 46.85 -1.39 -11.69
C ILE A 241 47.76 -0.71 -12.73
N ALA A 242 47.94 0.59 -12.63
CA ALA A 242 48.80 1.35 -13.56
C ALA A 242 50.26 0.91 -13.54
N ASN A 243 50.78 0.49 -12.38
CA ASN A 243 52.12 -0.05 -12.20
C ASN A 243 52.25 -1.55 -12.59
N ASN A 244 51.19 -2.19 -13.04
CA ASN A 244 51.12 -3.65 -13.29
C ASN A 244 51.42 -4.53 -12.04
N GLU A 245 51.17 -4.01 -10.82
CA GLU A 245 51.33 -4.74 -9.57
C GLU A 245 50.15 -5.71 -9.30
N ILE A 246 49.01 -5.44 -9.92
CA ILE A 246 47.82 -6.27 -9.85
C ILE A 246 47.05 -6.17 -11.16
N THR A 247 46.43 -7.25 -11.60
CA THR A 247 45.53 -7.20 -12.78
C THR A 247 44.20 -6.57 -12.41
N PHE A 248 43.47 -6.02 -13.40
CA PHE A 248 42.12 -5.48 -13.17
C PHE A 248 41.17 -6.56 -12.64
N ALA A 249 41.28 -7.79 -13.13
CA ALA A 249 40.43 -8.92 -12.70
C ALA A 249 40.71 -9.32 -11.23
N ASP A 250 41.99 -9.38 -10.83
CA ASP A 250 42.33 -9.68 -9.43
C ASP A 250 41.85 -8.55 -8.50
N ALA A 251 41.99 -7.28 -8.94
CA ALA A 251 41.53 -6.13 -8.21
C ALA A 251 40.00 -6.09 -8.02
N ILE A 252 39.21 -6.59 -8.99
CA ILE A 252 37.75 -6.79 -8.81
C ILE A 252 37.49 -7.75 -7.64
N THR A 253 38.23 -8.84 -7.59
CA THR A 253 38.04 -9.89 -6.57
C THR A 253 38.46 -9.40 -5.18
N GLU A 254 39.56 -8.67 -5.09
CA GLU A 254 40.20 -8.28 -3.84
C GLU A 254 39.59 -7.01 -3.22
N TYR A 255 39.18 -6.04 -4.06
CA TYR A 255 38.82 -4.69 -3.57
C TYR A 255 37.41 -4.22 -3.88
N SER A 256 36.72 -4.84 -4.88
CA SER A 256 35.40 -4.32 -5.30
C SER A 256 34.28 -4.68 -4.34
N GLN A 257 33.48 -3.69 -3.95
CA GLN A 257 32.24 -3.88 -3.18
C GLN A 257 31.09 -4.46 -4.00
N LYS A 258 31.26 -4.65 -5.32
CA LYS A 258 30.28 -5.28 -6.25
C LYS A 258 28.89 -4.62 -6.24
N ILE A 259 28.80 -3.33 -5.92
CA ILE A 259 27.53 -2.59 -5.83
C ILE A 259 26.93 -2.36 -7.23
N TYR A 260 27.80 -2.02 -8.20
CA TYR A 260 27.38 -1.73 -9.58
C TYR A 260 27.68 -2.86 -10.57
N SER A 261 28.22 -3.97 -10.08
CA SER A 261 28.72 -5.02 -10.96
C SER A 261 28.20 -6.41 -10.57
N THR A 262 28.27 -7.33 -11.55
CA THR A 262 28.21 -8.76 -11.29
C THR A 262 29.45 -9.24 -10.54
N ASP A 263 29.47 -10.49 -10.11
CA ASP A 263 30.62 -11.10 -9.43
C ASP A 263 31.90 -11.08 -10.28
N SER A 264 31.78 -11.13 -11.61
CA SER A 264 32.88 -11.00 -12.55
C SER A 264 33.34 -9.55 -12.76
N GLY A 265 32.76 -8.57 -12.07
CA GLY A 265 33.09 -7.16 -12.21
C GLY A 265 32.46 -6.46 -13.40
N LYS A 266 31.63 -7.15 -14.19
CA LYS A 266 30.92 -6.54 -15.33
C LYS A 266 29.88 -5.54 -14.82
N LEU A 267 29.95 -4.30 -15.32
CA LEU A 267 28.99 -3.24 -14.96
C LEU A 267 27.58 -3.64 -15.40
N THR A 268 26.60 -3.51 -14.51
CA THR A 268 25.19 -3.82 -14.79
C THR A 268 24.49 -2.72 -15.57
N SER A 269 24.93 -1.46 -15.40
CA SER A 269 24.45 -0.30 -16.16
C SER A 269 25.18 -0.20 -17.50
N THR A 270 24.50 -0.50 -18.61
CA THR A 270 25.16 -0.64 -19.91
C THR A 270 24.94 0.55 -20.84
N TYR A 271 23.87 1.32 -20.69
CA TYR A 271 23.60 2.50 -21.51
C TYR A 271 24.18 3.76 -20.89
N GLN A 272 24.59 4.73 -21.72
CA GLN A 272 25.16 6.00 -21.25
C GLN A 272 24.26 6.69 -20.22
N TYR A 273 22.95 6.74 -20.43
CA TYR A 273 22.02 7.35 -19.46
C TYR A 273 22.01 6.64 -18.09
N GLN A 274 22.27 5.32 -18.07
CA GLN A 274 22.37 4.55 -16.82
C GLN A 274 23.69 4.83 -16.12
N ILE A 275 24.79 4.89 -16.88
CA ILE A 275 26.13 5.23 -16.38
C ILE A 275 26.11 6.65 -15.79
N ALA A 276 25.52 7.61 -16.52
CA ALA A 276 25.41 9.00 -16.06
C ALA A 276 24.66 9.16 -14.73
N ARG A 277 23.80 8.20 -14.37
CA ARG A 277 23.05 8.24 -13.10
C ARG A 277 23.82 7.76 -11.89
N ILE A 278 24.84 6.94 -12.10
CA ILE A 278 25.69 6.45 -10.99
C ILE A 278 26.89 7.35 -10.76
N ILE A 279 27.25 8.21 -11.72
CA ILE A 279 28.37 9.15 -11.65
C ILE A 279 27.86 10.49 -11.10
N LYS A 280 28.57 11.07 -10.12
CA LYS A 280 28.14 12.35 -9.51
C LYS A 280 28.44 13.56 -10.38
N ASP A 281 29.53 13.54 -11.14
CA ASP A 281 29.99 14.65 -11.94
C ASP A 281 29.85 14.36 -13.43
N ALA A 282 29.10 15.22 -14.14
CA ALA A 282 28.85 15.08 -15.57
C ALA A 282 30.14 15.06 -16.44
N ASP A 283 31.17 15.82 -16.05
CA ASP A 283 32.45 15.83 -16.78
C ASP A 283 33.15 14.46 -16.71
N ASN A 284 32.96 13.73 -15.62
CA ASN A 284 33.49 12.39 -15.48
C ASN A 284 32.74 11.37 -16.36
N VAL A 285 31.46 11.58 -16.61
CA VAL A 285 30.71 10.75 -17.61
C VAL A 285 31.38 10.85 -18.97
N LYS A 286 31.72 12.06 -19.41
CA LYS A 286 32.40 12.28 -20.69
C LYS A 286 33.76 11.59 -20.73
N LYS A 287 34.58 11.73 -19.69
CA LYS A 287 35.88 11.04 -19.59
C LYS A 287 35.76 9.53 -19.71
N LEU A 288 34.70 8.94 -19.12
CA LEU A 288 34.45 7.50 -19.24
C LEU A 288 34.00 7.09 -20.64
N THR A 289 33.15 7.90 -21.29
CA THR A 289 32.66 7.60 -22.63
C THR A 289 33.70 7.82 -23.71
N ASP A 290 34.74 8.58 -23.43
CA ASP A 290 35.88 8.85 -24.33
C ASP A 290 37.05 7.83 -24.18
N LEU A 291 36.92 6.85 -23.25
CA LEU A 291 37.94 5.82 -23.07
C LEU A 291 38.07 4.94 -24.32
N THR A 292 39.33 4.57 -24.65
CA THR A 292 39.63 3.55 -25.63
C THR A 292 39.49 2.15 -25.05
N VAL A 293 39.34 1.13 -25.90
CA VAL A 293 39.27 -0.27 -25.45
C VAL A 293 40.50 -0.62 -24.61
N ASP A 294 40.29 -1.36 -23.52
CA ASP A 294 41.25 -1.73 -22.48
C ASP A 294 41.81 -0.60 -21.66
N ALA A 295 41.45 0.66 -21.93
CA ALA A 295 41.83 1.77 -21.08
C ALA A 295 41.10 1.73 -19.72
N VAL A 296 41.84 2.09 -18.67
CA VAL A 296 41.35 2.17 -17.28
C VAL A 296 41.22 3.64 -16.89
N SER A 297 40.09 3.98 -16.28
CA SER A 297 39.84 5.34 -15.81
C SER A 297 40.62 5.67 -14.54
N GLU A 298 40.82 6.96 -14.26
CA GLU A 298 41.07 7.45 -12.93
C GLU A 298 39.86 7.12 -12.00
N PRO A 299 40.05 7.07 -10.68
CA PRO A 299 38.94 6.92 -9.75
C PRO A 299 37.87 8.00 -9.91
N VAL A 300 36.64 7.62 -10.13
CA VAL A 300 35.49 8.50 -10.36
C VAL A 300 34.56 8.42 -9.16
N GLU A 301 34.11 9.57 -8.65
CA GLU A 301 33.11 9.62 -7.58
C GLU A 301 31.75 9.19 -8.12
N THR A 302 31.14 8.22 -7.44
CA THR A 302 29.81 7.66 -7.79
C THR A 302 28.80 7.95 -6.68
N THR A 303 27.55 7.59 -6.89
CA THR A 303 26.51 7.70 -5.86
C THR A 303 26.82 6.86 -4.61
N VAL A 304 27.66 5.82 -4.75
CA VAL A 304 28.16 5.02 -3.62
C VAL A 304 29.67 4.81 -3.78
N GLY A 305 30.48 5.60 -3.04
CA GLY A 305 31.94 5.49 -3.04
C GLY A 305 32.62 5.97 -4.33
N TYR A 306 33.75 5.37 -4.64
CA TYR A 306 34.60 5.70 -5.80
C TYR A 306 34.81 4.47 -6.66
N SER A 307 34.67 4.62 -7.98
CA SER A 307 34.80 3.50 -8.91
C SER A 307 35.86 3.73 -9.99
N ILE A 308 36.54 2.67 -10.38
CA ILE A 308 37.51 2.61 -11.47
C ILE A 308 36.88 1.76 -12.57
N PHE A 309 36.87 2.27 -13.79
CA PHE A 309 36.23 1.63 -14.93
C PHE A 309 37.27 1.18 -15.96
N ARG A 310 37.05 0.04 -16.60
CA ARG A 310 37.80 -0.38 -17.78
C ARG A 310 36.82 -0.67 -18.92
N LEU A 311 37.05 -0.07 -20.08
CA LEU A 311 36.26 -0.34 -21.29
C LEU A 311 36.71 -1.67 -21.89
N ASN A 312 35.79 -2.65 -22.03
CA ASN A 312 36.11 -3.99 -22.49
C ASN A 312 35.98 -4.16 -24.01
N ALA A 313 35.14 -3.35 -24.65
CA ALA A 313 34.86 -3.43 -26.07
C ALA A 313 34.39 -2.07 -26.61
N GLU A 314 34.49 -1.91 -27.97
CA GLU A 314 34.00 -0.71 -28.63
C GLU A 314 32.53 -0.45 -28.33
N PRO A 315 32.15 0.80 -28.04
CA PRO A 315 30.77 1.17 -27.72
C PRO A 315 29.83 0.87 -28.91
N THR A 316 28.69 0.27 -28.58
CA THR A 316 27.69 -0.06 -29.62
C THR A 316 26.72 1.11 -29.77
N LYS A 317 26.69 1.70 -30.99
CA LYS A 317 25.74 2.76 -31.34
C LYS A 317 24.31 2.20 -31.45
N PRO A 318 23.29 2.98 -31.02
CA PRO A 318 21.90 2.53 -31.06
C PRO A 318 21.41 2.39 -32.50
N ASN A 319 20.72 1.28 -32.80
CA ASN A 319 20.01 1.07 -34.07
C ASN A 319 18.51 1.21 -33.86
N PHE A 320 17.95 2.36 -34.21
CA PHE A 320 16.51 2.66 -33.99
C PHE A 320 15.57 1.96 -34.98
N ASN A 321 16.08 1.14 -35.87
CA ASN A 321 15.28 0.19 -36.68
C ASN A 321 15.04 -1.13 -35.90
N ASN A 322 15.75 -1.35 -34.80
CA ASN A 322 15.58 -2.52 -33.93
C ASN A 322 14.54 -2.21 -32.85
N GLU A 323 13.54 -3.10 -32.70
CA GLU A 323 12.44 -2.96 -31.72
C GLU A 323 12.94 -2.92 -30.29
N ASP A 324 13.98 -3.68 -29.92
CA ASP A 324 14.56 -3.66 -28.57
C ASP A 324 15.16 -2.29 -28.27
N THR A 325 15.83 -1.64 -29.23
CA THR A 325 16.34 -0.28 -29.02
C THR A 325 15.20 0.72 -28.83
N VAL A 326 14.14 0.61 -29.66
CA VAL A 326 12.94 1.48 -29.50
C VAL A 326 12.25 1.26 -28.16
N LYS A 327 12.21 0.00 -27.68
CA LYS A 327 11.69 -0.32 -26.32
C LYS A 327 12.54 0.30 -25.22
N VAL A 328 13.87 0.32 -25.35
CA VAL A 328 14.76 1.00 -24.40
C VAL A 328 14.46 2.49 -24.34
N VAL A 329 14.26 3.15 -25.49
CA VAL A 329 13.86 4.57 -25.56
C VAL A 329 12.54 4.80 -24.82
N TYR A 330 11.54 3.96 -25.07
CA TYR A 330 10.25 4.06 -24.38
C TYR A 330 10.39 3.89 -22.86
N ASN A 331 11.14 2.89 -22.40
CA ASN A 331 11.38 2.65 -20.99
C ASN A 331 12.11 3.84 -20.33
N TYR A 332 13.08 4.44 -21.04
CA TYR A 332 13.75 5.64 -20.60
C TYR A 332 12.76 6.81 -20.39
N LEU A 333 11.93 7.07 -21.42
CA LEU A 333 10.91 8.13 -21.34
C LEU A 333 9.95 7.91 -20.18
N MET A 334 9.43 6.69 -20.04
CA MET A 334 8.48 6.35 -18.96
C MET A 334 9.10 6.45 -17.56
N SER A 335 10.40 6.25 -17.43
CA SER A 335 11.07 6.24 -16.13
C SER A 335 11.65 7.59 -15.73
N TYR A 336 12.04 8.42 -16.71
CA TYR A 336 12.86 9.62 -16.46
C TYR A 336 12.34 10.89 -17.12
N GLU A 337 11.55 10.77 -18.16
CA GLU A 337 11.01 11.90 -18.92
C GLU A 337 9.53 11.67 -19.28
N THR A 338 8.73 11.19 -18.31
CA THR A 338 7.31 10.89 -18.51
C THR A 338 6.54 12.08 -19.05
N SER A 339 6.90 13.29 -18.66
CA SER A 339 6.31 14.53 -19.13
C SER A 339 6.37 14.69 -20.68
N HIS A 340 7.36 14.06 -21.33
CA HIS A 340 7.45 14.09 -22.80
C HIS A 340 6.27 13.34 -23.43
N ILE A 341 5.93 12.16 -22.91
CA ILE A 341 4.77 11.37 -23.36
C ILE A 341 3.45 12.03 -22.94
N GLU A 342 3.39 12.54 -21.71
CA GLU A 342 2.21 13.27 -21.21
C GLU A 342 1.87 14.47 -22.07
N ASN A 343 2.86 15.26 -22.46
CA ASN A 343 2.67 16.42 -23.34
C ASN A 343 2.14 16.02 -24.71
N TYR A 344 2.68 14.96 -25.32
CA TYR A 344 2.19 14.44 -26.59
C TYR A 344 0.70 14.10 -26.52
N TYR A 345 0.30 13.33 -25.49
CA TYR A 345 -1.11 12.95 -25.36
C TYR A 345 -2.01 14.08 -24.88
N THR A 346 -1.48 15.02 -24.11
CA THR A 346 -2.21 16.25 -23.76
C THR A 346 -2.54 17.09 -24.99
N GLU A 347 -1.58 17.28 -25.91
CA GLU A 347 -1.83 17.98 -27.18
C GLU A 347 -2.78 17.19 -28.09
N THR A 348 -2.65 15.87 -28.14
CA THR A 348 -3.58 14.98 -28.85
C THR A 348 -5.00 15.11 -28.28
N ALA A 349 -5.15 15.14 -26.96
CA ALA A 349 -6.43 15.30 -26.28
C ALA A 349 -7.05 16.69 -26.49
N LYS A 350 -6.23 17.74 -26.57
CA LYS A 350 -6.71 19.10 -26.96
C LYS A 350 -7.22 19.13 -28.40
N ALA A 351 -6.49 18.48 -29.31
CA ALA A 351 -6.94 18.35 -30.70
C ALA A 351 -8.25 17.56 -30.80
N PHE A 352 -8.38 16.47 -30.04
CA PHE A 352 -9.62 15.70 -29.90
C PHE A 352 -10.77 16.61 -29.42
N ALA A 353 -10.57 17.34 -28.31
CA ALA A 353 -11.58 18.23 -27.76
C ALA A 353 -12.04 19.30 -28.76
N SER A 354 -11.12 19.84 -29.57
CA SER A 354 -11.43 20.78 -30.63
C SER A 354 -12.32 20.16 -31.71
N VAL A 355 -12.03 18.94 -32.15
CA VAL A 355 -12.86 18.20 -33.10
C VAL A 355 -14.19 17.81 -32.50
N ALA A 356 -14.21 17.38 -31.25
CA ALA A 356 -15.43 17.00 -30.54
C ALA A 356 -16.37 18.19 -30.37
N LYS A 357 -15.84 19.38 -30.10
CA LYS A 357 -16.64 20.64 -30.01
C LYS A 357 -17.28 21.01 -31.35
N LYS A 358 -16.60 20.76 -32.47
CA LYS A 358 -17.08 21.12 -33.82
C LYS A 358 -18.00 20.03 -34.41
N ASN A 359 -17.65 18.79 -34.30
CA ASN A 359 -18.23 17.67 -35.05
C ASN A 359 -18.96 16.66 -34.14
N GLY A 360 -18.96 16.87 -32.83
CA GLY A 360 -19.52 15.97 -31.83
C GLY A 360 -18.54 14.90 -31.32
N PHE A 361 -18.79 14.41 -30.11
CA PHE A 361 -17.91 13.48 -29.38
C PHE A 361 -17.67 12.16 -30.14
N ASN A 362 -18.73 11.56 -30.69
CA ASN A 362 -18.62 10.31 -31.44
C ASN A 362 -17.79 10.44 -32.73
N ALA A 363 -17.92 11.56 -33.42
CA ALA A 363 -17.12 11.82 -34.64
C ALA A 363 -15.63 11.98 -34.29
N ALA A 364 -15.33 12.68 -33.19
CA ALA A 364 -13.96 12.80 -32.69
C ALA A 364 -13.39 11.43 -32.29
N CYS A 365 -14.14 10.60 -31.55
CA CYS A 365 -13.71 9.24 -31.21
C CYS A 365 -13.33 8.44 -32.45
N LYS A 366 -14.16 8.48 -33.49
CA LYS A 366 -13.89 7.79 -34.76
C LYS A 366 -12.62 8.34 -35.45
N GLN A 367 -12.45 9.65 -35.49
CA GLN A 367 -11.30 10.30 -36.13
C GLN A 367 -9.97 9.97 -35.44
N PHE A 368 -9.98 9.93 -34.10
CA PHE A 368 -8.78 9.66 -33.29
C PHE A 368 -8.55 8.17 -32.98
N GLY A 369 -9.47 7.28 -33.42
CA GLY A 369 -9.36 5.85 -33.18
C GLY A 369 -9.46 5.47 -31.70
N VAL A 370 -10.21 6.26 -30.91
CA VAL A 370 -10.43 6.01 -29.48
C VAL A 370 -11.88 5.60 -29.21
N GLU A 371 -12.09 4.75 -28.22
CA GLU A 371 -13.42 4.32 -27.83
C GLU A 371 -14.12 5.40 -26.98
N LYS A 372 -15.43 5.55 -27.19
CA LYS A 372 -16.27 6.32 -26.29
C LYS A 372 -16.65 5.45 -25.09
N ILE A 373 -16.23 5.84 -23.92
CA ILE A 373 -16.57 5.19 -22.66
C ILE A 373 -17.64 6.01 -21.96
N THR A 374 -18.74 5.37 -21.54
CA THR A 374 -19.77 6.03 -20.74
C THR A 374 -19.50 5.78 -19.26
N ILE A 375 -19.32 6.85 -18.50
CA ILE A 375 -19.20 6.78 -17.04
C ILE A 375 -20.61 7.00 -16.48
N PRO A 376 -21.18 6.01 -15.74
CA PRO A 376 -22.44 6.18 -15.03
C PRO A 376 -22.39 7.38 -14.09
N ALA A 377 -23.54 7.95 -13.78
CA ALA A 377 -23.62 9.10 -12.91
C ALA A 377 -23.13 8.76 -11.48
N PHE A 378 -22.26 9.59 -10.93
CA PHE A 378 -21.66 9.43 -9.60
C PHE A 378 -21.55 10.81 -8.90
N PRO A 379 -21.56 10.85 -7.55
CA PRO A 379 -21.41 12.07 -6.78
C PRO A 379 -19.95 12.52 -6.71
N LEU A 380 -19.72 13.75 -6.26
CA LEU A 380 -18.38 14.21 -5.90
C LEU A 380 -17.88 13.42 -4.69
N ASN A 381 -17.09 12.37 -4.94
CA ASN A 381 -16.53 11.50 -3.92
C ASN A 381 -15.01 11.33 -4.11
N TYR A 382 -14.26 12.39 -3.78
CA TYR A 382 -12.79 12.33 -3.72
C TYR A 382 -12.35 11.46 -2.54
N GLY A 383 -11.41 10.53 -2.80
CA GLY A 383 -10.90 9.60 -1.79
C GLY A 383 -11.80 8.37 -1.54
N ASN A 384 -12.90 8.18 -2.28
CA ASN A 384 -13.81 7.03 -2.16
C ASN A 384 -14.37 6.86 -0.73
N LEU A 385 -14.87 7.95 -0.13
CA LEU A 385 -15.56 7.87 1.16
C LEU A 385 -16.68 6.83 1.09
N THR A 386 -16.76 6.00 2.11
CA THR A 386 -17.72 4.88 2.16
C THR A 386 -19.18 5.33 2.25
N VAL A 387 -19.41 6.52 2.79
CA VAL A 387 -20.74 7.14 2.93
C VAL A 387 -21.31 7.72 1.63
N LEU A 388 -20.50 7.78 0.57
CA LEU A 388 -20.88 8.29 -0.74
C LEU A 388 -20.79 7.19 -1.80
N ASN A 389 -21.65 7.24 -2.81
CA ASN A 389 -21.56 6.36 -3.96
C ASN A 389 -20.22 6.55 -4.67
N LYS A 390 -19.63 5.45 -5.13
CA LYS A 390 -18.29 5.44 -5.71
C LYS A 390 -18.37 5.56 -7.22
N ILE A 391 -17.35 6.21 -7.81
CA ILE A 391 -17.12 6.14 -9.25
C ILE A 391 -16.72 4.71 -9.66
N GLU A 392 -17.16 4.24 -10.81
CA GLU A 392 -16.77 2.96 -11.40
C GLU A 392 -15.31 3.01 -11.88
N THR A 393 -14.39 2.42 -11.11
CA THR A 393 -12.94 2.47 -11.36
C THR A 393 -12.42 1.37 -12.27
N SER A 394 -13.25 0.37 -12.62
CA SER A 394 -12.89 -0.72 -13.54
C SER A 394 -12.87 -0.28 -15.01
N LEU A 395 -13.49 0.84 -15.34
CA LEU A 395 -13.47 1.39 -16.69
C LEU A 395 -12.06 1.81 -17.10
N ASN A 396 -11.73 1.57 -18.38
CA ASN A 396 -10.42 1.87 -18.93
C ASN A 396 -10.04 3.35 -18.74
N GLY A 397 -8.88 3.61 -18.15
CA GLY A 397 -8.40 4.96 -17.84
C GLY A 397 -8.79 5.49 -16.45
N LEU A 398 -9.69 4.81 -15.70
CA LEU A 398 -10.17 5.27 -14.39
C LEU A 398 -9.48 4.58 -13.21
N SER A 399 -8.50 3.72 -13.43
CA SER A 399 -7.72 3.14 -12.33
C SER A 399 -7.06 4.24 -11.49
N GLY A 400 -7.28 4.22 -10.17
CA GLY A 400 -6.75 5.22 -9.23
C GLY A 400 -7.42 6.60 -9.29
N ILE A 401 -8.46 6.78 -10.09
CA ILE A 401 -9.12 8.08 -10.32
C ILE A 401 -9.69 8.71 -9.05
N ALA A 402 -10.08 7.87 -8.07
CA ALA A 402 -10.66 8.33 -6.82
C ALA A 402 -9.75 9.27 -6.02
N SER A 403 -8.43 9.17 -6.20
CA SER A 403 -7.43 10.04 -5.57
C SER A 403 -6.92 11.15 -6.50
N ASN A 404 -7.52 11.33 -7.67
CA ASN A 404 -7.14 12.37 -8.62
C ASN A 404 -7.99 13.63 -8.44
N GLU A 405 -7.53 14.54 -7.60
CA GLU A 405 -8.24 15.80 -7.30
C GLU A 405 -8.55 16.62 -8.56
N ASN A 406 -7.58 16.72 -9.49
CA ASN A 406 -7.74 17.46 -10.74
C ASN A 406 -8.88 16.90 -11.61
N PHE A 407 -9.09 15.58 -11.58
CA PHE A 407 -10.23 14.96 -12.26
C PHE A 407 -11.55 15.46 -11.67
N PHE A 408 -11.72 15.41 -10.35
CA PHE A 408 -12.97 15.85 -9.71
C PHE A 408 -13.21 17.34 -9.90
N GLN A 409 -12.19 18.18 -9.76
CA GLN A 409 -12.30 19.62 -9.99
C GLN A 409 -12.77 19.92 -11.41
N LYS A 410 -12.14 19.33 -12.43
CA LYS A 410 -12.51 19.52 -13.83
C LYS A 410 -13.88 18.92 -14.15
N ALA A 411 -14.16 17.67 -13.74
CA ALA A 411 -15.43 16.99 -14.01
C ALA A 411 -16.62 17.74 -13.42
N PHE A 412 -16.50 18.17 -12.15
CA PHE A 412 -17.62 18.82 -11.46
C PHE A 412 -17.75 20.32 -11.74
N SER A 413 -16.82 20.96 -12.47
CA SER A 413 -16.97 22.33 -12.99
C SER A 413 -17.73 22.41 -14.32
N LEU A 414 -17.87 21.29 -15.06
CA LEU A 414 -18.45 21.28 -16.39
C LEU A 414 -19.94 21.67 -16.39
N LYS A 415 -20.34 22.37 -17.44
CA LYS A 415 -21.74 22.58 -17.81
C LYS A 415 -22.23 21.44 -18.71
N MET A 416 -23.54 21.28 -18.85
CA MET A 416 -24.13 20.24 -19.71
C MET A 416 -23.54 20.30 -21.13
N ASN A 417 -23.12 19.17 -21.65
CA ASN A 417 -22.47 19.00 -22.95
C ASN A 417 -21.07 19.64 -23.10
N GLU A 418 -20.55 20.28 -22.05
CA GLU A 418 -19.22 20.85 -22.06
C GLU A 418 -18.13 19.76 -22.00
N LEU A 419 -17.01 20.02 -22.66
CA LEU A 419 -15.84 19.17 -22.67
C LEU A 419 -14.83 19.66 -21.63
N SER A 420 -14.17 18.73 -20.95
CA SER A 420 -13.06 19.05 -20.05
C SER A 420 -11.80 19.42 -20.82
N GLU A 421 -10.94 20.22 -20.19
CA GLU A 421 -9.52 20.20 -20.51
C GLU A 421 -8.93 18.80 -20.29
N PRO A 422 -7.82 18.43 -20.96
CA PRO A 422 -7.16 17.16 -20.75
C PRO A 422 -6.85 16.90 -19.26
N ILE A 423 -7.08 15.67 -18.83
CA ILE A 423 -6.84 15.22 -17.45
C ILE A 423 -5.86 14.07 -17.47
N VAL A 424 -4.68 14.26 -16.91
CA VAL A 424 -3.70 13.17 -16.73
C VAL A 424 -4.15 12.29 -15.57
N ASN A 425 -4.24 10.97 -15.80
CA ASN A 425 -4.53 9.98 -14.78
C ASN A 425 -3.65 8.74 -15.00
N ASN A 426 -2.67 8.53 -14.13
CA ASN A 426 -1.69 7.45 -14.23
C ASN A 426 -1.04 7.42 -15.64
N ARG A 427 -1.29 6.35 -16.41
CA ARG A 427 -0.77 6.16 -17.77
C ARG A 427 -1.78 6.53 -18.87
N SER A 428 -2.69 7.46 -18.58
CA SER A 428 -3.72 7.88 -19.52
C SER A 428 -3.94 9.38 -19.46
N VAL A 429 -4.34 9.96 -20.59
CA VAL A 429 -4.92 11.31 -20.66
C VAL A 429 -6.39 11.17 -21.03
N LEU A 430 -7.25 11.83 -20.28
CA LEU A 430 -8.71 11.74 -20.39
C LEU A 430 -9.30 13.04 -20.90
N VAL A 431 -10.37 12.94 -21.71
CA VAL A 431 -11.26 14.05 -22.02
C VAL A 431 -12.69 13.64 -21.68
N LEU A 432 -13.36 14.44 -20.86
CA LEU A 432 -14.74 14.20 -20.43
C LEU A 432 -15.71 15.12 -21.18
N GLN A 433 -16.93 14.63 -21.35
CA GLN A 433 -18.08 15.44 -21.72
C GLN A 433 -19.20 15.18 -20.71
N LEU A 434 -19.70 16.21 -20.05
CA LEU A 434 -20.83 16.06 -19.14
C LEU A 434 -22.11 15.75 -19.91
N THR A 435 -22.73 14.59 -19.62
CA THR A 435 -23.93 14.09 -20.33
C THR A 435 -25.17 14.08 -19.48
N SER A 436 -25.05 13.97 -18.17
CA SER A 436 -26.18 14.04 -17.25
C SER A 436 -25.83 14.73 -15.94
N LYS A 437 -26.84 15.38 -15.37
CA LYS A 437 -26.89 15.90 -13.99
C LYS A 437 -28.11 15.30 -13.36
N ASP A 438 -27.91 14.15 -12.71
CA ASP A 438 -29.01 13.40 -12.16
C ASP A 438 -29.14 13.69 -10.66
N THR A 439 -30.35 14.02 -10.26
CA THR A 439 -30.78 13.90 -8.88
C THR A 439 -31.10 12.44 -8.67
N ALA A 440 -30.38 11.78 -7.78
CA ALA A 440 -30.32 10.35 -7.55
C ALA A 440 -31.49 9.50 -7.99
N THR A 441 -31.19 8.41 -8.66
CA THR A 441 -32.15 7.38 -9.10
C THR A 441 -32.42 6.31 -8.05
N GLU A 442 -31.60 6.19 -6.99
CA GLU A 442 -31.80 5.21 -5.93
C GLU A 442 -32.17 5.90 -4.63
N ASN A 443 -33.38 5.62 -4.13
CA ASN A 443 -33.79 5.93 -2.76
C ASN A 443 -33.02 5.00 -1.83
N ARG A 444 -31.83 5.44 -1.40
CA ARG A 444 -31.14 4.78 -0.30
C ARG A 444 -32.00 4.91 0.94
N GLU A 445 -32.31 3.81 1.60
CA GLU A 445 -33.05 3.87 2.87
C GLU A 445 -32.26 4.71 3.87
N ASN A 446 -32.94 5.63 4.55
CA ASN A 446 -32.34 6.51 5.55
C ASN A 446 -31.60 5.71 6.65
N SER A 447 -32.09 4.52 6.98
CA SER A 447 -31.46 3.58 7.91
C SER A 447 -30.07 3.14 7.45
N VAL A 448 -29.91 2.86 6.15
CA VAL A 448 -28.61 2.43 5.56
C VAL A 448 -27.61 3.57 5.59
N LEU A 449 -28.00 4.78 5.16
CA LEU A 449 -27.12 5.93 5.20
C LEU A 449 -26.68 6.29 6.63
N ASN A 450 -27.61 6.28 7.59
CA ASN A 450 -27.29 6.48 8.99
C ASN A 450 -26.26 5.46 9.53
N GLN A 451 -26.40 4.20 9.15
CA GLN A 451 -25.45 3.16 9.56
C GLN A 451 -24.06 3.37 8.93
N GLU A 452 -24.03 3.79 7.67
CA GLU A 452 -22.76 4.08 6.99
C GLU A 452 -22.03 5.30 7.56
N ILE A 453 -22.76 6.35 7.94
CA ILE A 453 -22.20 7.50 8.62
C ILE A 453 -21.60 7.06 9.97
N LYS A 454 -22.34 6.28 10.75
CA LYS A 454 -21.82 5.73 12.02
C LYS A 454 -20.55 4.88 11.81
N ASN A 455 -20.54 4.03 10.79
CA ASN A 455 -19.36 3.22 10.48
C ASN A 455 -18.17 4.11 10.07
N TYR A 456 -18.41 5.16 9.31
CA TYR A 456 -17.38 6.13 8.94
C TYR A 456 -16.80 6.84 10.18
N ASP A 457 -17.64 7.25 11.11
CA ASP A 457 -17.23 7.89 12.37
C ASP A 457 -16.38 6.95 13.22
N ILE A 458 -16.77 5.67 13.33
CA ILE A 458 -15.98 4.65 14.03
C ILE A 458 -14.58 4.51 13.42
N ILE A 459 -14.50 4.40 12.09
CA ILE A 459 -13.22 4.28 11.38
C ILE A 459 -12.38 5.55 11.56
N SER A 460 -13.02 6.72 11.51
CA SER A 460 -12.35 8.01 11.69
C SER A 460 -11.75 8.15 13.10
N GLU A 461 -12.50 7.75 14.13
CA GLU A 461 -12.00 7.74 15.51
C GLU A 461 -10.84 6.75 15.71
N GLN A 462 -10.94 5.55 15.13
CA GLN A 462 -9.85 4.57 15.15
C GLN A 462 -8.58 5.14 14.48
N SER A 463 -8.74 5.79 13.33
CA SER A 463 -7.63 6.45 12.63
C SER A 463 -7.03 7.57 13.48
N ALA A 464 -7.85 8.40 14.11
CA ALA A 464 -7.39 9.47 15.00
C ALA A 464 -6.60 8.94 16.21
N ILE A 465 -6.97 7.76 16.74
CA ILE A 465 -6.20 7.08 17.79
C ILE A 465 -4.82 6.67 17.27
N LEU A 466 -4.76 6.07 16.08
CA LEU A 466 -3.51 5.59 15.47
C LEU A 466 -2.58 6.74 15.05
N ASP A 467 -3.15 7.88 14.64
CA ASP A 467 -2.39 9.08 14.24
C ASP A 467 -2.03 10.00 15.43
N SER A 468 -2.46 9.63 16.65
CA SER A 468 -2.29 10.49 17.81
C SER A 468 -0.83 10.54 18.28
N LYS A 469 -0.42 11.70 18.82
CA LYS A 469 0.90 11.88 19.47
C LYS A 469 1.13 10.98 20.70
N LYS A 470 0.09 10.28 21.18
CA LYS A 470 0.14 9.32 22.27
C LYS A 470 0.78 8.00 21.84
N LEU A 471 0.75 7.70 20.54
CA LEU A 471 1.40 6.56 19.93
C LEU A 471 2.82 6.93 19.49
N LYS A 472 3.80 6.15 19.92
CA LYS A 472 5.12 6.05 19.31
C LYS A 472 5.13 4.78 18.48
N ASP A 473 5.12 4.92 17.19
CA ASP A 473 5.11 3.80 16.23
C ASP A 473 6.53 3.55 15.72
N ASN A 474 7.10 2.41 16.09
CA ASN A 474 8.39 1.91 15.59
C ASN A 474 8.17 0.59 14.81
N PHE A 475 6.93 0.31 14.42
CA PHE A 475 6.52 -0.98 13.89
C PHE A 475 7.36 -1.37 12.66
N ASP A 476 7.48 -0.48 11.68
CA ASP A 476 8.18 -0.78 10.43
C ASP A 476 9.67 -1.10 10.68
N GLU A 477 10.35 -0.29 11.50
CA GLU A 477 11.75 -0.52 11.84
C GLU A 477 11.96 -1.89 12.49
N VAL A 478 11.11 -2.24 13.48
CA VAL A 478 11.21 -3.51 14.19
C VAL A 478 10.81 -4.68 13.30
N TYR A 479 9.73 -4.53 12.51
CA TYR A 479 9.27 -5.59 11.62
C TYR A 479 10.34 -5.95 10.57
N TYR A 480 10.82 -4.98 9.81
CA TYR A 480 11.79 -5.22 8.74
C TYR A 480 13.14 -5.74 9.27
N LYS A 481 13.54 -5.34 10.48
CA LYS A 481 14.78 -5.81 11.07
C LYS A 481 14.71 -7.23 11.63
N TYR A 482 13.58 -7.65 12.18
CA TYR A 482 13.50 -8.90 12.96
C TYR A 482 12.56 -9.95 12.37
N PHE A 483 11.65 -9.59 11.47
CA PHE A 483 10.59 -10.47 10.96
C PHE A 483 10.54 -10.57 9.43
N ASP A 484 11.16 -9.67 8.68
CA ASP A 484 11.19 -9.74 7.22
C ASP A 484 12.16 -10.85 6.76
N ALA A 485 11.63 -11.82 6.02
CA ALA A 485 12.39 -12.97 5.50
C ALA A 485 13.48 -12.57 4.49
N ASN A 486 13.41 -11.36 3.89
CA ASN A 486 14.40 -10.88 2.92
C ASN A 486 15.67 -10.30 3.57
N ASN A 487 15.67 -10.12 4.89
CA ASN A 487 16.81 -9.56 5.65
C ASN A 487 17.54 -10.63 6.49
N GLN A 488 17.39 -11.93 6.14
CA GLN A 488 17.99 -13.05 6.86
C GLN A 488 19.00 -13.82 6.03
#